data_a18ab97983cff2fea565d3614478d78f
#
_entry.id   a18ab97983cff2fea565d3614478d78f
#
_cell.length_a   1.000
_cell.length_b   1.000
_cell.length_c   1.000
_cell.angle_alpha   90.00
_cell.angle_beta   90.00
_cell.angle_gamma   90.00
#
_symmetry.space_group_name_H-M   'P 1'
#
loop_
_entity.id
_entity.type
_entity.pdbx_description
1 polymer ?
#
loop_
_entity_poly.entity_id
_entity_poly.type
_entity_poly.pdbx_seq_one_letter_code
_entity_poly.pdbx_strand_id
1 'polypeptide(L)'
;MRGVTLSRSGARRTAIAGGAAATTLLALWAHPPLAGAQSPAAERATAQAIRNIGGERALRNLSSFRLRSTGRTWIFDEGPQPGNSVTPASTFRLTMDYDLRSSGDRVRADYVRNSLGTDRPVSEVIAGRRGFISGVDANGSPAGDKAMTSDRWAAVLREQRLLNPHLILRDVMANPRLATIFPSRSLNGRPHRVLLVRDAVDPLRLYIDARTGRIDRLTTGDHNDNRGDVRTIVDYTGWRSAGSGMRFPRTVTLKQEGQTLHSETRSAVRANAPVSSTRFRFPAGVNATYDRALASRGARTTEWLMTFAHLGFVKDGPATEIAPRVVAPGSTLIQGIPNQSMIVEQQDGIVVVEGALSSPRAEALIAYIRRSFPNKPIRYVTGSHHHADHSGGMRPFVALGARPVVHEVAIPFYQRVFGNKSSRLLRDRLDTSDADANILGVPATGIVTLPDPLRPVQLLAERTEHASTTVLVFVPREGVLFVNGDTYTPGAPAGPGARTLDQTIRANNLAVSWIVGGHGGVVSYAQFQQALAVAPAS
;
A
#
# COMPACT_ATOMS: atom_id res chain seq x y z
N MET A 1 -68.68 0.52 -10.91
CA MET A 1 -68.94 1.97 -10.63
C MET A 1 -67.63 2.73 -10.80
N ARG A 2 -67.66 3.69 -11.74
CA ARG A 2 -66.73 4.86 -11.93
C ARG A 2 -65.24 4.59 -11.72
N GLY A 3 -64.31 4.49 -12.65
CA GLY A 3 -64.12 5.29 -13.85
C GLY A 3 -63.39 6.61 -13.53
N VAL A 4 -62.03 6.63 -13.52
CA VAL A 4 -61.28 7.88 -13.68
C VAL A 4 -60.11 7.62 -14.63
N THR A 5 -60.23 8.24 -15.79
CA THR A 5 -59.22 8.41 -16.84
C THR A 5 -58.28 9.53 -16.47
N LEU A 6 -56.95 9.34 -16.61
CA LEU A 6 -55.97 10.44 -16.57
C LEU A 6 -55.23 10.50 -17.91
N SER A 7 -55.28 11.69 -18.47
CA SER A 7 -54.76 12.14 -19.76
C SER A 7 -53.25 12.16 -19.83
N ARG A 8 -52.71 11.81 -20.99
CA ARG A 8 -51.34 12.02 -21.43
C ARG A 8 -51.15 13.49 -21.86
N SER A 9 -50.24 14.21 -21.22
CA SER A 9 -49.69 15.44 -21.77
C SER A 9 -48.25 15.23 -22.22
N GLY A 10 -48.00 15.50 -23.50
CA GLY A 10 -46.68 15.39 -24.12
C GLY A 10 -45.75 16.53 -23.70
N ALA A 11 -44.52 16.22 -23.40
CA ALA A 11 -43.44 17.16 -23.24
C ALA A 11 -42.43 17.02 -24.39
N ARG A 12 -42.26 18.12 -25.10
CA ARG A 12 -41.32 18.28 -26.23
C ARG A 12 -39.88 18.13 -25.76
N ARG A 13 -39.11 17.35 -26.50
CA ARG A 13 -37.64 17.27 -26.37
C ARG A 13 -37.02 18.49 -27.02
N THR A 14 -36.35 19.32 -26.23
CA THR A 14 -35.42 20.35 -26.71
C THR A 14 -34.00 19.77 -26.58
N ALA A 15 -33.34 19.53 -27.70
CA ALA A 15 -31.94 19.15 -27.75
C ALA A 15 -31.08 20.41 -27.54
N ILE A 16 -30.31 20.43 -26.45
CA ILE A 16 -29.25 21.42 -26.26
C ILE A 16 -27.92 20.71 -26.50
N ALA A 17 -27.25 21.05 -27.58
CA ALA A 17 -25.88 20.69 -27.85
C ALA A 17 -24.97 21.54 -26.93
N GLY A 18 -24.42 20.91 -25.90
CA GLY A 18 -23.46 21.53 -24.99
C GLY A 18 -22.10 20.87 -25.12
N GLY A 19 -21.11 21.68 -25.54
CA GLY A 19 -19.72 21.24 -25.73
C GLY A 19 -19.10 20.61 -24.51
N ALA A 20 -18.47 19.46 -24.71
CA ALA A 20 -17.73 18.72 -23.70
C ALA A 20 -16.40 19.43 -23.37
N ALA A 21 -16.35 20.15 -22.25
CA ALA A 21 -15.11 20.63 -21.66
C ALA A 21 -14.45 19.47 -20.91
N ALA A 22 -13.19 19.19 -21.23
CA ALA A 22 -12.36 18.21 -20.58
C ALA A 22 -12.15 18.54 -19.09
N THR A 23 -12.86 17.85 -18.20
CA THR A 23 -12.72 17.95 -16.75
C THR A 23 -12.32 16.57 -16.21
N THR A 24 -11.06 16.27 -16.30
CA THR A 24 -10.44 15.02 -15.87
C THR A 24 -10.18 15.07 -14.35
N LEU A 25 -10.49 14.01 -13.62
CA LEU A 25 -10.12 13.68 -12.22
C LEU A 25 -10.54 14.67 -11.09
N LEU A 26 -10.69 15.97 -11.33
CA LEU A 26 -11.05 16.96 -10.31
C LEU A 26 -12.52 16.94 -9.88
N ALA A 27 -13.41 16.37 -10.66
CA ALA A 27 -14.86 16.35 -10.39
C ALA A 27 -15.28 15.35 -9.28
N LEU A 28 -14.37 14.56 -8.74
CA LEU A 28 -14.67 13.54 -7.73
C LEU A 28 -14.58 14.04 -6.28
N TRP A 29 -13.99 15.23 -6.07
CA TRP A 29 -13.72 15.77 -4.75
C TRP A 29 -14.21 17.22 -4.68
N ALA A 30 -15.49 17.40 -4.33
CA ALA A 30 -16.05 18.71 -4.12
C ALA A 30 -15.38 19.40 -2.91
N HIS A 31 -14.34 20.19 -3.19
CA HIS A 31 -13.88 21.23 -2.27
C HIS A 31 -14.55 22.55 -2.68
N PRO A 32 -14.90 23.42 -1.73
CA PRO A 32 -15.49 24.70 -2.06
C PRO A 32 -14.56 25.48 -3.00
N PRO A 33 -15.10 26.19 -3.99
CA PRO A 33 -14.29 26.97 -4.90
C PRO A 33 -13.54 28.06 -4.11
N LEU A 34 -12.22 28.16 -4.31
CA LEU A 34 -11.50 29.34 -3.88
C LEU A 34 -11.98 30.52 -4.72
N ALA A 35 -12.62 31.48 -4.09
CA ALA A 35 -12.90 32.77 -4.69
C ALA A 35 -11.58 33.52 -4.87
N GLY A 36 -11.19 33.81 -6.12
CA GLY A 36 -10.02 34.63 -6.43
C GLY A 36 -9.23 34.17 -7.65
N ALA A 37 -8.62 35.10 -8.36
CA ALA A 37 -7.63 34.83 -9.40
C ALA A 37 -6.33 34.30 -8.78
N GLN A 38 -5.53 33.58 -9.57
CA GLN A 38 -4.18 33.20 -9.15
C GLN A 38 -3.35 34.44 -8.79
N SER A 39 -2.57 34.39 -7.72
CA SER A 39 -1.71 35.53 -7.37
C SER A 39 -0.62 35.72 -8.43
N PRO A 40 -0.20 37.00 -8.71
CA PRO A 40 0.87 37.24 -9.68
C PRO A 40 2.18 36.52 -9.39
N ALA A 41 2.45 36.22 -8.12
CA ALA A 41 3.64 35.46 -7.72
C ALA A 41 3.52 33.98 -8.08
N ALA A 42 2.34 33.38 -7.90
CA ALA A 42 2.08 31.99 -8.28
C ALA A 42 2.08 31.83 -9.82
N GLU A 43 1.50 32.80 -10.53
CA GLU A 43 1.52 32.86 -11.99
C GLU A 43 2.96 32.89 -12.54
N ARG A 44 3.82 33.81 -12.01
CA ARG A 44 5.23 33.88 -12.40
C ARG A 44 5.98 32.57 -12.12
N ALA A 45 5.75 31.95 -10.96
CA ALA A 45 6.40 30.67 -10.61
C ALA A 45 5.96 29.55 -11.54
N THR A 46 4.66 29.45 -11.84
CA THR A 46 4.09 28.49 -12.79
C THR A 46 4.68 28.68 -14.18
N ALA A 47 4.64 29.92 -14.71
CA ALA A 47 5.19 30.22 -16.02
C ALA A 47 6.69 29.92 -16.13
N GLN A 48 7.46 30.15 -15.07
CA GLN A 48 8.87 29.84 -15.03
C GLN A 48 9.12 28.33 -15.07
N ALA A 49 8.37 27.53 -14.30
CA ALA A 49 8.45 26.08 -14.33
C ALA A 49 8.06 25.52 -15.71
N ILE A 50 6.96 26.03 -16.30
CA ILE A 50 6.49 25.63 -17.64
C ILE A 50 7.56 25.97 -18.70
N ARG A 51 8.18 27.15 -18.66
CA ARG A 51 9.28 27.49 -19.60
C ARG A 51 10.44 26.51 -19.50
N ASN A 52 10.81 26.09 -18.27
CA ASN A 52 11.93 25.17 -18.08
C ASN A 52 11.68 23.76 -18.65
N ILE A 53 10.43 23.28 -18.59
CA ILE A 53 10.08 21.94 -19.12
C ILE A 53 9.78 21.92 -20.62
N GLY A 54 9.86 23.07 -21.32
CA GLY A 54 9.66 23.16 -22.78
C GLY A 54 8.76 24.30 -23.25
N GLY A 55 8.10 24.99 -22.33
CA GLY A 55 7.21 26.11 -22.62
C GLY A 55 5.74 25.69 -22.76
N GLU A 56 4.87 26.68 -22.73
CA GLU A 56 3.42 26.50 -22.74
C GLU A 56 2.91 25.76 -23.97
N ARG A 57 3.41 26.12 -25.17
CA ARG A 57 3.02 25.47 -26.42
C ARG A 57 3.40 23.98 -26.42
N ALA A 58 4.60 23.62 -25.97
CA ALA A 58 5.05 22.24 -25.94
C ALA A 58 4.24 21.42 -24.91
N LEU A 59 3.95 21.99 -23.73
CA LEU A 59 3.17 21.34 -22.70
C LEU A 59 1.69 21.17 -23.10
N ARG A 60 1.09 22.17 -23.78
CA ARG A 60 -0.27 22.10 -24.31
C ARG A 60 -0.41 21.02 -25.39
N ASN A 61 0.62 20.89 -26.24
CA ASN A 61 0.68 19.92 -27.33
C ASN A 61 1.20 18.54 -26.91
N LEU A 62 1.52 18.35 -25.63
CA LEU A 62 1.93 17.03 -25.12
C LEU A 62 0.71 16.10 -25.10
N SER A 63 0.63 15.23 -26.10
CA SER A 63 -0.50 14.30 -26.30
C SER A 63 -0.18 12.88 -25.82
N SER A 64 1.10 12.55 -25.64
CA SER A 64 1.56 11.25 -25.15
C SER A 64 3.03 11.33 -24.72
N PHE A 65 3.47 10.35 -23.96
CA PHE A 65 4.92 10.10 -23.83
C PHE A 65 5.19 8.62 -23.60
N ARG A 66 6.34 8.17 -24.06
CA ARG A 66 6.90 6.85 -23.78
C ARG A 66 8.19 7.01 -23.01
N LEU A 67 8.36 6.23 -21.94
CA LEU A 67 9.64 6.15 -21.23
C LEU A 67 10.13 4.71 -21.13
N ARG A 68 11.46 4.57 -21.01
CA ARG A 68 12.14 3.34 -20.62
C ARG A 68 13.05 3.65 -19.45
N SER A 69 12.97 2.84 -18.42
CA SER A 69 13.76 3.03 -17.21
C SER A 69 14.17 1.73 -16.55
N THR A 70 15.11 1.87 -15.63
CA THR A 70 15.47 0.86 -14.65
C THR A 70 15.42 1.50 -13.27
N GLY A 71 15.14 0.71 -12.25
CA GLY A 71 15.06 1.24 -10.92
C GLY A 71 15.16 0.17 -9.85
N ARG A 72 15.05 0.66 -8.62
CA ARG A 72 15.05 -0.14 -7.40
C ARG A 72 14.03 0.42 -6.43
N THR A 73 13.41 -0.46 -5.66
CA THR A 73 12.52 -0.11 -4.56
C THR A 73 13.04 -0.66 -3.24
N TRP A 74 12.64 0.01 -2.16
CA TRP A 74 12.93 -0.37 -0.78
C TRP A 74 11.63 -0.29 0.00
N ILE A 75 11.57 -0.97 1.13
CA ILE A 75 10.41 -1.04 1.99
C ILE A 75 10.80 -0.74 3.44
N PHE A 76 9.93 -0.01 4.16
CA PHE A 76 10.09 0.27 5.57
C PHE A 76 9.78 -0.93 6.44
N ASP A 77 10.49 -1.00 7.58
CA ASP A 77 10.19 -1.90 8.68
C ASP A 77 10.12 -3.39 8.30
N GLU A 78 10.76 -3.76 7.17
CA GLU A 78 10.88 -5.13 6.68
C GLU A 78 12.31 -5.67 6.86
N GLY A 79 13.10 -5.02 7.70
CA GLY A 79 14.45 -5.46 8.08
C GLY A 79 14.41 -6.27 9.37
N PRO A 80 15.56 -6.87 9.78
CA PRO A 80 15.64 -7.67 11.00
C PRO A 80 15.33 -6.90 12.29
N GLN A 81 15.46 -5.58 12.28
CA GLN A 81 15.23 -4.73 13.45
C GLN A 81 14.07 -3.75 13.21
N PRO A 82 13.20 -3.52 14.21
CA PRO A 82 12.12 -2.54 14.10
C PRO A 82 12.67 -1.11 14.10
N GLY A 83 12.09 -0.22 13.29
CA GLY A 83 12.43 1.20 13.32
C GLY A 83 12.58 1.84 11.95
N ASN A 84 13.52 2.78 11.78
CA ASN A 84 13.68 3.56 10.55
C ASN A 84 14.54 2.86 9.48
N SER A 85 14.73 1.56 9.55
CA SER A 85 15.45 0.82 8.53
C SER A 85 14.61 0.62 7.27
N VAL A 86 15.25 0.65 6.11
CA VAL A 86 14.65 0.25 4.84
C VAL A 86 15.41 -0.96 4.28
N THR A 87 14.65 -1.91 3.74
CA THR A 87 15.20 -3.13 3.14
C THR A 87 15.02 -3.06 1.62
N PRO A 88 16.00 -3.50 0.80
CA PRO A 88 15.79 -3.63 -0.64
C PRO A 88 14.62 -4.58 -0.95
N ALA A 89 13.62 -4.09 -1.69
CA ALA A 89 12.44 -4.87 -2.06
C ALA A 89 12.58 -5.49 -3.44
N SER A 90 12.90 -4.69 -4.46
CA SER A 90 13.07 -5.20 -5.83
C SER A 90 13.95 -4.31 -6.68
N THR A 91 14.39 -4.87 -7.80
CA THR A 91 14.80 -4.10 -8.98
C THR A 91 13.75 -4.23 -10.07
N PHE A 92 13.69 -3.27 -11.00
CA PHE A 92 12.77 -3.35 -12.13
C PHE A 92 13.35 -2.77 -13.41
N ARG A 93 12.84 -3.28 -14.53
CA ARG A 93 12.91 -2.67 -15.86
C ARG A 93 11.48 -2.28 -16.26
N LEU A 94 11.30 -1.08 -16.76
CA LEU A 94 10.00 -0.52 -17.11
C LEU A 94 10.00 0.03 -18.54
N THR A 95 8.97 -0.28 -19.31
CA THR A 95 8.54 0.48 -20.47
C THR A 95 7.14 1.01 -20.22
N MET A 96 6.95 2.33 -20.25
CA MET A 96 5.64 2.94 -19.97
C MET A 96 5.18 3.80 -21.15
N ASP A 97 3.92 3.64 -21.51
CA ASP A 97 3.17 4.49 -22.42
C ASP A 97 2.12 5.28 -21.64
N TYR A 98 2.11 6.59 -21.82
CA TYR A 98 1.07 7.47 -21.31
C TYR A 98 0.37 8.17 -22.48
N ASP A 99 -0.96 8.02 -22.59
CA ASP A 99 -1.78 8.67 -23.63
C ASP A 99 -2.69 9.72 -22.98
N LEU A 100 -2.48 10.98 -23.36
CA LEU A 100 -3.17 12.16 -22.83
C LEU A 100 -4.25 12.70 -23.77
N ARG A 101 -4.51 12.03 -24.92
CA ARG A 101 -5.45 12.49 -25.95
C ARG A 101 -6.91 12.24 -25.59
N SER A 102 -7.16 11.26 -24.73
CA SER A 102 -8.52 10.86 -24.33
C SER A 102 -8.98 11.64 -23.11
N SER A 103 -10.29 11.72 -22.92
CA SER A 103 -10.91 12.14 -21.66
C SER A 103 -10.69 11.05 -20.60
N GLY A 104 -9.65 11.18 -19.83
CA GLY A 104 -9.23 10.22 -18.81
C GLY A 104 -7.86 9.64 -19.11
N ASP A 105 -7.15 9.30 -18.04
CA ASP A 105 -5.79 8.79 -18.12
C ASP A 105 -5.77 7.43 -18.78
N ARG A 106 -4.80 7.25 -19.68
CA ARG A 106 -4.45 5.96 -20.26
C ARG A 106 -2.98 5.71 -20.01
N VAL A 107 -2.70 4.74 -19.17
CA VAL A 107 -1.35 4.34 -18.78
C VAL A 107 -1.19 2.85 -19.05
N ARG A 108 -0.08 2.48 -19.66
CA ARG A 108 0.38 1.09 -19.69
C ARG A 108 1.82 1.07 -19.20
N ALA A 109 2.05 0.39 -18.09
CA ALA A 109 3.35 0.15 -17.49
C ALA A 109 3.69 -1.32 -17.63
N ASP A 110 4.62 -1.64 -18.53
CA ASP A 110 5.14 -2.99 -18.73
C ASP A 110 6.42 -3.14 -17.91
N TYR A 111 6.34 -3.86 -16.81
CA TYR A 111 7.44 -4.14 -15.90
C TYR A 111 8.04 -5.53 -16.15
N VAL A 112 9.35 -5.64 -15.91
CA VAL A 112 9.95 -6.86 -15.41
C VAL A 112 10.48 -6.53 -14.01
N ARG A 113 9.80 -7.00 -12.99
CA ARG A 113 10.17 -6.83 -11.58
C ARG A 113 10.97 -8.03 -11.12
N ASN A 114 12.10 -7.80 -10.45
CA ASN A 114 12.87 -8.86 -9.81
C ASN A 114 12.85 -8.65 -8.30
N SER A 115 12.21 -9.56 -7.59
CA SER A 115 12.21 -9.63 -6.14
C SER A 115 12.49 -11.06 -5.71
N LEU A 116 13.21 -11.23 -4.61
CA LEU A 116 13.59 -12.55 -4.10
C LEU A 116 14.26 -13.44 -5.18
N GLY A 117 15.05 -12.82 -6.09
CA GLY A 117 15.76 -13.51 -7.14
C GLY A 117 14.92 -13.96 -8.35
N THR A 118 13.62 -13.63 -8.38
CA THR A 118 12.69 -14.06 -9.44
C THR A 118 12.27 -12.88 -10.32
N ASP A 119 12.45 -13.02 -11.65
CA ASP A 119 11.93 -12.09 -12.65
C ASP A 119 10.44 -12.33 -12.90
N ARG A 120 9.64 -11.27 -12.76
CA ARG A 120 8.20 -11.29 -12.96
C ARG A 120 7.79 -10.27 -14.02
N PRO A 121 7.46 -10.70 -15.24
CA PRO A 121 6.87 -9.82 -16.24
C PRO A 121 5.42 -9.53 -15.89
N VAL A 122 5.09 -8.25 -15.74
CA VAL A 122 3.73 -7.80 -15.40
C VAL A 122 3.42 -6.48 -16.09
N SER A 123 2.21 -6.36 -16.62
CA SER A 123 1.67 -5.11 -17.18
C SER A 123 0.56 -4.58 -16.30
N GLU A 124 0.64 -3.30 -15.97
CA GLU A 124 -0.45 -2.55 -15.34
C GLU A 124 -1.03 -1.61 -16.39
N VAL A 125 -2.32 -1.75 -16.69
CA VAL A 125 -2.98 -1.00 -17.75
C VAL A 125 -4.19 -0.27 -17.20
N ILE A 126 -4.25 1.04 -17.44
CA ILE A 126 -5.36 1.91 -17.06
C ILE A 126 -5.96 2.54 -18.32
N ALA A 127 -7.27 2.57 -18.39
CA ALA A 127 -8.05 3.28 -19.41
C ALA A 127 -9.29 3.92 -18.76
N GLY A 128 -9.20 5.23 -18.51
CA GLY A 128 -10.20 5.97 -17.76
C GLY A 128 -10.30 5.50 -16.30
N ARG A 129 -11.51 5.18 -15.83
CA ARG A 129 -11.73 4.73 -14.44
C ARG A 129 -11.57 3.23 -14.22
N ARG A 130 -10.98 2.52 -15.17
CA ARG A 130 -10.82 1.06 -15.08
C ARG A 130 -9.38 0.67 -15.39
N GLY A 131 -8.93 -0.42 -14.82
CA GLY A 131 -7.61 -0.98 -15.08
C GLY A 131 -7.63 -2.49 -15.07
N PHE A 132 -6.59 -3.08 -15.62
CA PHE A 132 -6.32 -4.50 -15.51
C PHE A 132 -4.82 -4.76 -15.35
N ILE A 133 -4.51 -5.93 -14.86
CA ILE A 133 -3.15 -6.43 -14.69
C ILE A 133 -3.01 -7.67 -15.57
N SER A 134 -1.89 -7.80 -16.26
CA SER A 134 -1.59 -8.95 -17.11
C SER A 134 -0.19 -9.48 -16.79
N GLY A 135 -0.02 -10.79 -16.75
CA GLY A 135 1.27 -11.43 -16.46
C GLY A 135 1.39 -11.90 -15.01
N VAL A 136 2.61 -12.01 -14.49
CA VAL A 136 2.91 -12.52 -13.14
C VAL A 136 2.95 -11.37 -12.14
N ASP A 137 1.86 -11.16 -11.44
CA ASP A 137 1.70 -10.01 -10.55
C ASP A 137 2.41 -10.19 -9.19
N ALA A 138 2.35 -11.39 -8.63
CA ALA A 138 2.94 -11.69 -7.32
C ALA A 138 3.65 -13.05 -7.34
N ASN A 139 4.51 -13.28 -6.35
CA ASN A 139 5.16 -14.57 -6.15
C ASN A 139 4.11 -15.68 -5.96
N GLY A 140 4.26 -16.78 -6.69
CA GLY A 140 3.32 -17.90 -6.65
C GLY A 140 1.99 -17.67 -7.38
N SER A 141 1.71 -16.48 -7.88
CA SER A 141 0.53 -16.22 -8.70
C SER A 141 0.71 -16.78 -10.11
N PRO A 142 -0.29 -17.46 -10.68
CA PRO A 142 -0.23 -17.84 -12.08
C PRO A 142 -0.24 -16.60 -12.96
N ALA A 143 0.43 -16.69 -14.12
CA ALA A 143 0.34 -15.66 -15.13
C ALA A 143 -1.09 -15.57 -15.65
N GLY A 144 -1.59 -14.34 -15.87
CA GLY A 144 -2.95 -14.15 -16.40
C GLY A 144 -3.40 -12.71 -16.39
N ASP A 145 -4.62 -12.53 -16.85
CA ASP A 145 -5.29 -11.25 -16.90
C ASP A 145 -6.32 -11.17 -15.75
N LYS A 146 -6.25 -10.08 -14.98
CA LYS A 146 -7.22 -9.82 -13.90
C LYS A 146 -7.63 -8.36 -13.86
N ALA A 147 -8.82 -8.07 -13.35
CA ALA A 147 -9.26 -6.71 -13.10
C ALA A 147 -8.36 -6.05 -12.05
N MET A 148 -7.99 -4.79 -12.28
CA MET A 148 -7.33 -3.96 -11.28
C MET A 148 -8.39 -3.39 -10.34
N THR A 149 -8.16 -3.49 -9.05
CA THR A 149 -9.04 -2.88 -8.04
C THR A 149 -8.92 -1.36 -8.04
N SER A 150 -9.92 -0.67 -7.51
CA SER A 150 -9.97 0.80 -7.57
C SER A 150 -8.92 1.50 -6.73
N ASP A 151 -8.49 0.90 -5.63
CA ASP A 151 -7.39 1.42 -4.80
C ASP A 151 -6.05 1.31 -5.53
N ARG A 152 -5.75 0.18 -6.16
CA ARG A 152 -4.55 0.02 -6.98
C ARG A 152 -4.57 0.95 -8.18
N TRP A 153 -5.70 1.07 -8.88
CA TRP A 153 -5.90 2.04 -9.96
C TRP A 153 -5.54 3.46 -9.52
N ALA A 154 -6.05 3.91 -8.37
CA ALA A 154 -5.81 5.24 -7.85
C ALA A 154 -4.35 5.44 -7.40
N ALA A 155 -3.76 4.43 -6.78
CA ALA A 155 -2.36 4.45 -6.36
C ALA A 155 -1.40 4.55 -7.57
N VAL A 156 -1.63 3.78 -8.65
CA VAL A 156 -0.85 3.87 -9.90
C VAL A 156 -0.94 5.26 -10.51
N LEU A 157 -2.12 5.84 -10.60
CA LEU A 157 -2.28 7.19 -11.17
C LEU A 157 -1.61 8.26 -10.32
N ARG A 158 -1.72 8.16 -8.98
CA ARG A 158 -1.03 9.08 -8.09
C ARG A 158 0.48 8.93 -8.20
N GLU A 159 1.00 7.71 -8.23
CA GLU A 159 2.42 7.44 -8.45
C GLU A 159 2.90 8.12 -9.72
N GLN A 160 2.21 7.90 -10.85
CA GLN A 160 2.59 8.52 -12.12
C GLN A 160 2.56 10.04 -12.07
N ARG A 161 1.61 10.62 -11.34
CA ARG A 161 1.53 12.05 -11.11
C ARG A 161 2.71 12.58 -10.30
N LEU A 162 3.12 11.87 -9.26
CA LEU A 162 4.28 12.23 -8.44
C LEU A 162 5.59 12.09 -9.21
N LEU A 163 5.75 11.04 -10.02
CA LEU A 163 6.98 10.80 -10.80
C LEU A 163 7.09 11.68 -12.05
N ASN A 164 5.99 12.28 -12.53
CA ASN A 164 5.93 13.08 -13.75
C ASN A 164 5.29 14.47 -13.52
N PRO A 165 6.03 15.47 -13.04
CA PRO A 165 5.50 16.78 -12.66
C PRO A 165 4.85 17.54 -13.83
N HIS A 166 5.05 17.12 -15.08
CA HIS A 166 4.36 17.62 -16.27
C HIS A 166 2.83 17.49 -16.15
N LEU A 167 2.34 16.39 -15.57
CA LEU A 167 0.91 16.14 -15.36
C LEU A 167 0.33 17.20 -14.42
N ILE A 168 1.04 17.53 -13.34
CA ILE A 168 0.65 18.56 -12.39
C ILE A 168 0.61 19.94 -13.05
N LEU A 169 1.64 20.29 -13.84
CA LEU A 169 1.68 21.58 -14.53
C LEU A 169 0.63 21.70 -15.63
N ARG A 170 0.23 20.59 -16.28
CA ARG A 170 -0.91 20.59 -17.22
C ARG A 170 -2.21 20.95 -16.51
N ASP A 171 -2.45 20.38 -15.32
CA ASP A 171 -3.65 20.70 -14.56
C ASP A 171 -3.67 22.15 -14.09
N VAL A 172 -2.52 22.66 -13.61
CA VAL A 172 -2.38 24.07 -13.23
C VAL A 172 -2.58 25.00 -14.44
N MET A 173 -2.06 24.63 -15.62
CA MET A 173 -2.26 25.38 -16.84
C MET A 173 -3.73 25.40 -17.29
N ALA A 174 -4.44 24.28 -17.13
CA ALA A 174 -5.88 24.18 -17.44
C ALA A 174 -6.75 24.91 -16.39
N ASN A 175 -6.33 24.91 -15.13
CA ASN A 175 -7.01 25.60 -14.04
C ASN A 175 -6.00 26.30 -13.11
N PRO A 176 -5.61 27.55 -13.40
CA PRO A 176 -4.63 28.28 -12.60
C PRO A 176 -5.00 28.47 -11.12
N ARG A 177 -6.30 28.42 -10.79
CA ARG A 177 -6.78 28.52 -9.39
C ARG A 177 -6.35 27.34 -8.50
N LEU A 178 -5.83 26.25 -9.08
CA LEU A 178 -5.25 25.16 -8.31
C LEU A 178 -3.95 25.53 -7.61
N ALA A 179 -3.24 26.57 -8.09
CA ALA A 179 -1.92 26.91 -7.63
C ALA A 179 -1.89 28.22 -6.84
N THR A 180 -1.24 28.19 -5.70
CA THR A 180 -0.94 29.36 -4.87
C THR A 180 0.55 29.38 -4.55
N ILE A 181 1.09 30.53 -4.10
CA ILE A 181 2.48 30.63 -3.68
C ILE A 181 2.62 30.29 -2.19
N PHE A 182 3.60 29.50 -1.86
CA PHE A 182 3.99 29.18 -0.50
C PHE A 182 5.31 29.92 -0.18
N PRO A 183 5.64 30.19 1.08
CA PRO A 183 6.91 30.83 1.42
C PRO A 183 8.12 30.13 0.78
N SER A 184 9.00 30.93 0.18
CA SER A 184 10.23 30.44 -0.46
C SER A 184 11.10 29.64 0.50
N ARG A 185 11.84 28.69 -0.01
CA ARG A 185 12.72 27.81 0.76
C ARG A 185 14.09 27.72 0.12
N SER A 186 15.11 27.47 0.91
CA SER A 186 16.41 27.03 0.41
C SER A 186 16.45 25.51 0.30
N LEU A 187 16.95 25.00 -0.81
CA LEU A 187 17.23 23.59 -1.04
C LEU A 187 18.66 23.45 -1.53
N ASN A 188 19.50 22.77 -0.75
CA ASN A 188 20.95 22.63 -1.01
C ASN A 188 21.63 23.99 -1.29
N GLY A 189 21.36 24.98 -0.43
CA GLY A 189 21.92 26.33 -0.52
C GLY A 189 21.35 27.21 -1.64
N ARG A 190 20.41 26.71 -2.47
CA ARG A 190 19.80 27.48 -3.57
C ARG A 190 18.38 27.92 -3.22
N PRO A 191 18.00 29.18 -3.54
CA PRO A 191 16.66 29.68 -3.29
C PRO A 191 15.66 29.02 -4.25
N HIS A 192 14.52 28.57 -3.71
CA HIS A 192 13.40 28.00 -4.46
C HIS A 192 12.11 28.76 -4.17
N ARG A 193 11.35 29.06 -5.22
CA ARG A 193 9.94 29.39 -5.11
C ARG A 193 9.16 28.11 -4.90
N VAL A 194 8.23 28.12 -3.95
CA VAL A 194 7.42 26.93 -3.67
C VAL A 194 6.00 27.18 -4.17
N LEU A 195 5.60 26.47 -5.20
CA LEU A 195 4.25 26.48 -5.72
C LEU A 195 3.43 25.40 -4.97
N LEU A 196 2.40 25.85 -4.26
CA LEU A 196 1.45 24.97 -3.59
C LEU A 196 0.31 24.68 -4.56
N VAL A 197 0.17 23.42 -4.96
CA VAL A 197 -0.89 22.97 -5.87
C VAL A 197 -1.89 22.13 -5.09
N ARG A 198 -3.18 22.52 -5.19
CA ARG A 198 -4.27 21.74 -4.58
C ARG A 198 -4.33 20.37 -5.23
N ASP A 199 -4.43 19.34 -4.39
CA ASP A 199 -4.58 17.95 -4.79
C ASP A 199 -5.63 17.26 -3.91
N ALA A 200 -6.19 16.16 -4.40
CA ALA A 200 -7.27 15.44 -3.73
C ALA A 200 -6.82 14.71 -2.45
N VAL A 201 -5.53 14.42 -2.32
CA VAL A 201 -4.96 13.69 -1.19
C VAL A 201 -4.37 14.65 -0.17
N ASP A 202 -3.30 15.34 -0.56
CA ASP A 202 -2.62 16.35 0.24
C ASP A 202 -1.99 17.36 -0.73
N PRO A 203 -1.90 18.66 -0.39
CA PRO A 203 -1.34 19.65 -1.30
C PRO A 203 0.06 19.29 -1.77
N LEU A 204 0.31 19.45 -3.07
CA LEU A 204 1.61 19.21 -3.69
C LEU A 204 2.44 20.49 -3.62
N ARG A 205 3.64 20.43 -3.06
CA ARG A 205 4.58 21.57 -2.99
C ARG A 205 5.68 21.35 -4.01
N LEU A 206 5.66 22.11 -5.12
CA LEU A 206 6.70 22.08 -6.15
C LEU A 206 7.77 23.11 -5.83
N TYR A 207 9.00 22.65 -5.63
CA TYR A 207 10.17 23.49 -5.40
C TYR A 207 10.81 23.85 -6.73
N ILE A 208 10.66 25.09 -7.13
CA ILE A 208 11.11 25.65 -8.40
C ILE A 208 12.34 26.51 -8.14
N ASP A 209 13.50 26.11 -8.64
CA ASP A 209 14.76 26.85 -8.55
C ASP A 209 14.53 28.29 -9.05
N ALA A 210 14.80 29.27 -8.21
CA ALA A 210 14.43 30.66 -8.46
C ALA A 210 15.18 31.26 -9.66
N ARG A 211 16.36 30.75 -10.00
CA ARG A 211 17.19 31.21 -11.10
C ARG A 211 16.84 30.51 -12.43
N THR A 212 16.70 29.19 -12.39
CA THR A 212 16.57 28.39 -13.63
C THR A 212 15.14 28.04 -13.98
N GLY A 213 14.21 28.08 -13.01
CA GLY A 213 12.82 27.62 -13.17
C GLY A 213 12.68 26.09 -13.16
N ARG A 214 13.76 25.37 -12.88
CA ARG A 214 13.74 23.90 -12.83
C ARG A 214 12.97 23.42 -11.59
N ILE A 215 12.12 22.43 -11.78
CA ILE A 215 11.53 21.72 -10.65
C ILE A 215 12.56 20.73 -10.13
N ASP A 216 13.07 20.98 -8.91
CA ASP A 216 14.07 20.11 -8.28
C ASP A 216 13.43 19.11 -7.33
N ARG A 217 12.28 19.48 -6.71
CA ARG A 217 11.60 18.65 -5.70
C ARG A 217 10.09 18.85 -5.71
N LEU A 218 9.38 17.81 -5.36
CA LEU A 218 7.99 17.83 -4.94
C LEU A 218 7.90 17.28 -3.51
N THR A 219 7.02 17.84 -2.67
CA THR A 219 6.65 17.23 -1.38
C THR A 219 5.15 17.18 -1.21
N THR A 220 4.67 16.11 -0.55
CA THR A 220 3.25 15.89 -0.23
C THR A 220 3.15 14.94 0.97
N GLY A 221 1.94 14.66 1.43
CA GLY A 221 1.66 13.61 2.40
C GLY A 221 1.27 12.30 1.71
N ASP A 222 1.52 11.21 2.40
CA ASP A 222 1.06 9.86 2.11
C ASP A 222 0.74 9.16 3.44
N HIS A 223 0.15 7.98 3.41
CA HIS A 223 -0.16 7.21 4.61
C HIS A 223 0.54 5.85 4.59
N ASN A 224 1.08 5.48 5.75
CA ASN A 224 1.65 4.16 6.02
C ASN A 224 0.93 3.55 7.23
N ASP A 225 0.56 2.28 7.16
CA ASP A 225 -0.28 1.64 8.20
C ASP A 225 0.39 1.63 9.59
N ASN A 226 1.73 1.47 9.67
CA ASN A 226 2.47 1.49 10.95
C ASN A 226 2.92 2.89 11.39
N ARG A 227 2.99 3.87 10.47
CA ARG A 227 3.57 5.19 10.73
C ARG A 227 2.55 6.33 10.74
N GLY A 228 1.33 6.06 10.24
CA GLY A 228 0.32 7.10 10.01
C GLY A 228 0.67 7.97 8.81
N ASP A 229 0.38 9.28 8.91
CA ASP A 229 0.72 10.23 7.85
C ASP A 229 2.23 10.43 7.76
N VAL A 230 2.81 10.15 6.61
CA VAL A 230 4.24 10.30 6.31
C VAL A 230 4.49 11.38 5.28
N ARG A 231 5.63 12.02 5.37
CA ARG A 231 6.06 13.03 4.40
C ARG A 231 6.76 12.37 3.22
N THR A 232 6.15 12.49 2.05
CA THR A 232 6.73 12.04 0.77
C THR A 232 7.49 13.18 0.09
N ILE A 233 8.70 12.89 -0.36
CA ILE A 233 9.59 13.78 -1.10
C ILE A 233 9.95 13.11 -2.42
N VAL A 234 9.78 13.81 -3.54
CA VAL A 234 10.24 13.34 -4.85
C VAL A 234 11.27 14.32 -5.39
N ASP A 235 12.49 13.85 -5.61
CA ASP A 235 13.59 14.61 -6.19
C ASP A 235 13.72 14.32 -7.70
N TYR A 236 13.87 15.37 -8.50
CA TYR A 236 14.01 15.29 -9.97
C TYR A 236 15.36 15.84 -10.40
N THR A 237 16.16 15.04 -11.07
CA THR A 237 17.51 15.45 -11.53
C THR A 237 17.78 15.08 -12.98
N GLY A 238 18.84 15.69 -13.55
CA GLY A 238 19.31 15.33 -14.89
C GLY A 238 18.31 15.63 -16.01
N TRP A 239 17.59 16.75 -15.95
CA TRP A 239 16.62 17.16 -16.96
C TRP A 239 17.21 17.17 -18.39
N ARG A 240 16.59 16.42 -19.32
CA ARG A 240 17.06 16.24 -20.71
C ARG A 240 15.91 16.44 -21.69
N SER A 241 16.27 16.76 -22.93
CA SER A 241 15.29 16.79 -24.03
C SER A 241 14.66 15.42 -24.24
N ALA A 242 13.35 15.41 -24.46
CA ALA A 242 12.53 14.24 -24.77
C ALA A 242 11.88 14.33 -26.18
N GLY A 243 12.32 15.29 -26.99
CA GLY A 243 11.68 15.62 -28.26
C GLY A 243 10.46 16.53 -28.10
N SER A 244 9.91 17.00 -29.22
CA SER A 244 8.72 17.90 -29.27
C SER A 244 8.83 19.14 -28.38
N GLY A 245 10.05 19.64 -28.13
CA GLY A 245 10.34 20.76 -27.25
C GLY A 245 10.29 20.44 -25.75
N MET A 246 9.87 19.24 -25.36
CA MET A 246 9.74 18.84 -23.96
C MET A 246 11.05 18.39 -23.32
N ARG A 247 11.17 18.60 -22.03
CA ARG A 247 12.27 18.10 -21.19
C ARG A 247 11.72 17.29 -20.05
N PHE A 248 12.34 16.15 -19.74
CA PHE A 248 11.98 15.26 -18.64
C PHE A 248 13.17 15.00 -17.70
N PRO A 249 12.95 14.70 -16.42
CA PRO A 249 14.03 14.32 -15.52
C PRO A 249 14.57 12.94 -15.91
N ARG A 250 15.90 12.80 -15.88
CA ARG A 250 16.56 11.51 -16.09
C ARG A 250 16.44 10.61 -14.87
N THR A 251 16.62 11.20 -13.69
CA THR A 251 16.53 10.45 -12.42
C THR A 251 15.39 11.01 -11.58
N VAL A 252 14.61 10.11 -11.04
CA VAL A 252 13.53 10.39 -10.09
C VAL A 252 13.74 9.53 -8.86
N THR A 253 13.75 10.16 -7.68
CA THR A 253 13.92 9.46 -6.41
C THR A 253 12.79 9.85 -5.47
N LEU A 254 12.03 8.87 -4.99
CA LEU A 254 11.01 9.09 -3.97
C LEU A 254 11.56 8.66 -2.60
N LYS A 255 11.32 9.51 -1.61
CA LYS A 255 11.72 9.31 -0.23
C LYS A 255 10.55 9.51 0.71
N GLN A 256 10.55 8.76 1.81
CA GLN A 256 9.69 9.02 2.96
C GLN A 256 10.55 9.02 4.22
N GLU A 257 10.24 9.90 5.17
CA GLU A 257 10.98 10.06 6.42
C GLU A 257 12.52 10.10 6.23
N GLY A 258 12.98 10.70 5.12
CA GLY A 258 14.40 10.78 4.76
C GLY A 258 14.97 9.55 4.06
N GLN A 259 14.30 8.42 4.08
CA GLN A 259 14.73 7.17 3.46
C GLN A 259 14.26 7.05 2.02
N THR A 260 15.11 6.49 1.14
CA THR A 260 14.74 6.24 -0.26
C THR A 260 13.89 4.97 -0.35
N LEU A 261 12.68 5.10 -0.93
CA LEU A 261 11.80 3.97 -1.21
C LEU A 261 11.73 3.60 -2.69
N HIS A 262 12.01 4.57 -3.57
CA HIS A 262 12.02 4.33 -5.02
C HIS A 262 13.10 5.17 -5.67
N SER A 263 13.86 4.57 -6.56
CA SER A 263 14.84 5.27 -7.41
C SER A 263 14.73 4.75 -8.82
N GLU A 264 14.49 5.66 -9.77
CA GLU A 264 14.31 5.38 -11.19
C GLU A 264 15.30 6.16 -12.02
N THR A 265 16.01 5.48 -12.95
CA THR A 265 16.84 6.11 -13.98
C THR A 265 16.23 5.84 -15.35
N ARG A 266 15.84 6.92 -16.03
CA ARG A 266 15.23 6.90 -17.36
C ARG A 266 16.32 6.87 -18.42
N SER A 267 16.42 5.78 -19.11
CA SER A 267 17.35 5.61 -20.24
C SER A 267 16.87 6.35 -21.50
N ALA A 268 15.56 6.40 -21.70
CA ALA A 268 14.91 7.12 -22.79
C ALA A 268 13.56 7.68 -22.39
N VAL A 269 13.25 8.92 -22.82
CA VAL A 269 11.91 9.49 -22.80
C VAL A 269 11.64 10.12 -24.17
N ARG A 270 10.45 9.85 -24.73
CA ARG A 270 10.01 10.39 -26.00
C ARG A 270 8.62 11.03 -25.82
N ALA A 271 8.59 12.34 -25.86
CA ALA A 271 7.36 13.11 -25.89
C ALA A 271 6.65 12.97 -27.25
N ASN A 272 5.33 12.94 -27.25
CA ASN A 272 4.48 12.73 -28.42
C ASN A 272 4.84 11.45 -29.21
N ALA A 273 5.27 10.40 -28.48
CA ALA A 273 5.49 9.09 -29.07
C ALA A 273 4.18 8.54 -29.66
N PRO A 274 4.20 7.90 -30.83
CA PRO A 274 3.02 7.22 -31.32
C PRO A 274 2.65 6.08 -30.38
N VAL A 275 1.46 6.20 -29.78
CA VAL A 275 0.91 5.18 -28.88
C VAL A 275 -0.41 4.70 -29.47
N SER A 276 -0.50 3.40 -29.79
CA SER A 276 -1.72 2.78 -30.29
C SER A 276 -2.77 2.65 -29.18
N SER A 277 -4.02 2.97 -29.49
CA SER A 277 -5.15 2.76 -28.58
C SER A 277 -5.36 1.27 -28.22
N THR A 278 -4.91 0.36 -29.07
CA THR A 278 -5.01 -1.09 -28.84
C THR A 278 -4.20 -1.55 -27.63
N ARG A 279 -3.17 -0.80 -27.23
CA ARG A 279 -2.36 -1.11 -26.04
C ARG A 279 -3.14 -0.97 -24.72
N PHE A 280 -4.27 -0.27 -24.75
CA PHE A 280 -5.15 -0.04 -23.59
C PHE A 280 -6.47 -0.82 -23.68
N ARG A 281 -6.58 -1.75 -24.64
CA ARG A 281 -7.77 -2.58 -24.80
C ARG A 281 -7.82 -3.63 -23.69
N PHE A 282 -8.97 -3.74 -23.05
CA PHE A 282 -9.22 -4.77 -22.04
C PHE A 282 -9.28 -6.15 -22.69
N PRO A 283 -8.65 -7.15 -22.06
CA PRO A 283 -8.83 -8.55 -22.45
C PRO A 283 -10.30 -8.99 -22.32
N ALA A 284 -10.72 -9.96 -23.12
CA ALA A 284 -12.04 -10.53 -23.01
C ALA A 284 -12.23 -11.16 -21.61
N GLY A 285 -13.39 -10.97 -21.02
CA GLY A 285 -13.71 -11.52 -19.69
C GLY A 285 -13.18 -10.71 -18.49
N VAL A 286 -12.32 -9.72 -18.69
CA VAL A 286 -11.86 -8.85 -17.60
C VAL A 286 -12.86 -7.72 -17.36
N ASN A 287 -13.64 -7.85 -16.27
CA ASN A 287 -14.65 -6.88 -15.85
C ASN A 287 -14.13 -6.09 -14.65
N ALA A 288 -13.57 -4.90 -14.89
CA ALA A 288 -13.15 -4.00 -13.83
C ALA A 288 -14.29 -3.04 -13.46
N THR A 289 -14.59 -2.94 -12.19
CA THR A 289 -15.55 -2.00 -11.61
C THR A 289 -14.82 -0.85 -10.92
N TYR A 290 -15.50 0.29 -10.79
CA TYR A 290 -14.97 1.44 -10.06
C TYR A 290 -15.70 1.63 -8.75
N ASP A 291 -14.94 1.58 -7.65
CA ASP A 291 -15.39 1.91 -6.31
C ASP A 291 -14.67 3.19 -5.83
N ARG A 292 -15.45 4.22 -5.49
CA ARG A 292 -14.94 5.52 -5.09
C ARG A 292 -14.24 5.49 -3.73
N ALA A 293 -14.73 4.69 -2.79
CA ALA A 293 -14.15 4.62 -1.44
C ALA A 293 -12.78 3.93 -1.49
N LEU A 294 -12.68 2.82 -2.22
CA LEU A 294 -11.41 2.14 -2.47
C LEU A 294 -10.42 3.04 -3.23
N ALA A 295 -10.86 3.74 -4.27
CA ALA A 295 -9.99 4.67 -5.01
C ALA A 295 -9.46 5.79 -4.11
N SER A 296 -10.31 6.35 -3.25
CA SER A 296 -9.90 7.37 -2.28
C SER A 296 -8.83 6.86 -1.32
N ARG A 297 -8.97 5.62 -0.85
CA ARG A 297 -7.97 4.99 0.01
C ARG A 297 -6.66 4.75 -0.74
N GLY A 298 -6.71 4.12 -1.90
CA GLY A 298 -5.52 3.79 -2.69
C GLY A 298 -4.69 5.02 -3.06
N ALA A 299 -5.35 6.14 -3.39
CA ALA A 299 -4.66 7.40 -3.64
C ALA A 299 -3.84 7.92 -2.45
N ARG A 300 -4.09 7.45 -1.23
CA ARG A 300 -3.40 7.85 0.00
C ARG A 300 -2.35 6.88 0.49
N THR A 301 -2.26 5.70 -0.13
CA THR A 301 -1.34 4.61 0.25
C THR A 301 -0.44 4.17 -0.91
N THR A 302 0.05 5.12 -1.71
CA THR A 302 0.91 4.84 -2.88
C THR A 302 2.21 4.13 -2.50
N GLU A 303 2.74 4.38 -1.31
CA GLU A 303 3.94 3.70 -0.81
C GLU A 303 3.79 2.18 -0.86
N TRP A 304 2.65 1.67 -0.46
CA TRP A 304 2.35 0.24 -0.55
C TRP A 304 2.50 -0.31 -1.98
N LEU A 305 1.96 0.39 -2.97
CA LEU A 305 2.06 -0.06 -4.36
C LEU A 305 3.52 -0.09 -4.81
N MET A 306 4.27 0.98 -4.54
CA MET A 306 5.67 1.10 -4.95
C MET A 306 6.55 0.02 -4.33
N THR A 307 6.26 -0.42 -3.12
CA THR A 307 7.11 -1.34 -2.36
C THR A 307 6.57 -2.76 -2.36
N PHE A 308 5.37 -3.00 -1.83
CA PHE A 308 4.83 -4.35 -1.67
C PHE A 308 4.50 -5.05 -3.00
N ALA A 309 3.92 -4.35 -3.97
CA ALA A 309 3.68 -4.94 -5.28
C ALA A 309 5.01 -5.29 -5.98
N HIS A 310 6.05 -4.48 -5.78
CA HIS A 310 7.38 -4.77 -6.29
C HIS A 310 8.06 -5.92 -5.54
N LEU A 311 7.82 -6.09 -4.26
CA LEU A 311 8.31 -7.23 -3.48
C LEU A 311 7.63 -8.55 -3.88
N GLY A 312 6.43 -8.49 -4.44
CA GLY A 312 5.73 -9.67 -4.95
C GLY A 312 4.43 -9.98 -4.21
N PHE A 313 4.00 -9.11 -3.33
CA PHE A 313 2.70 -9.20 -2.70
C PHE A 313 1.65 -8.46 -3.54
N VAL A 314 0.45 -9.06 -3.63
CA VAL A 314 -0.70 -8.40 -4.23
C VAL A 314 -1.25 -7.41 -3.22
N LYS A 315 -1.35 -6.16 -3.62
CA LYS A 315 -2.11 -5.16 -2.90
C LYS A 315 -3.30 -4.71 -3.73
N ASP A 316 -4.33 -5.54 -3.71
CA ASP A 316 -5.58 -5.29 -4.37
C ASP A 316 -6.70 -5.28 -3.33
N GLY A 317 -7.33 -4.14 -3.17
CA GLY A 317 -8.37 -3.95 -2.18
C GLY A 317 -7.84 -3.91 -0.73
N PRO A 318 -8.69 -3.69 0.22
CA PRO A 318 -8.30 -3.66 1.63
C PRO A 318 -8.06 -5.06 2.21
N ALA A 319 -7.94 -6.10 1.39
CA ALA A 319 -7.77 -7.49 1.80
C ALA A 319 -8.77 -7.93 2.88
N THR A 320 -10.05 -7.63 2.64
CA THR A 320 -11.14 -7.82 3.63
C THR A 320 -11.80 -9.20 3.55
N GLU A 321 -11.35 -10.07 2.66
CA GLU A 321 -11.86 -11.44 2.58
C GLU A 321 -11.58 -12.21 3.88
N ILE A 322 -12.61 -12.79 4.46
CA ILE A 322 -12.56 -13.58 5.70
C ILE A 322 -13.01 -15.00 5.37
N ALA A 323 -12.06 -15.92 5.27
CA ALA A 323 -12.30 -17.35 5.01
C ALA A 323 -11.87 -18.17 6.26
N PRO A 324 -12.79 -18.46 7.19
CA PRO A 324 -12.48 -19.17 8.42
C PRO A 324 -12.27 -20.67 8.16
N ARG A 325 -11.22 -21.23 8.76
CA ARG A 325 -10.93 -22.66 8.80
C ARG A 325 -10.64 -23.08 10.25
N VAL A 326 -11.47 -23.93 10.80
CA VAL A 326 -11.21 -24.53 12.12
C VAL A 326 -9.99 -25.44 12.03
N VAL A 327 -8.99 -25.19 12.87
CA VAL A 327 -7.77 -25.99 13.00
C VAL A 327 -7.96 -27.04 14.10
N ALA A 328 -8.47 -26.58 15.23
CA ALA A 328 -8.77 -27.39 16.40
C ALA A 328 -9.91 -26.71 17.19
N PRO A 329 -10.54 -27.35 18.17
CA PRO A 329 -11.56 -26.70 19.00
C PRO A 329 -11.05 -25.38 19.58
N GLY A 330 -11.78 -24.27 19.29
CA GLY A 330 -11.42 -22.92 19.73
C GLY A 330 -10.22 -22.28 19.04
N SER A 331 -9.65 -22.88 18.02
CA SER A 331 -8.58 -22.32 17.19
C SER A 331 -8.99 -22.27 15.73
N THR A 332 -9.21 -21.06 15.20
CA THR A 332 -9.69 -20.83 13.83
C THR A 332 -8.71 -19.97 13.04
N LEU A 333 -8.15 -20.53 11.98
CA LEU A 333 -7.34 -19.80 11.02
C LEU A 333 -8.24 -18.97 10.10
N ILE A 334 -7.89 -17.70 9.90
CA ILE A 334 -8.59 -16.78 9.01
C ILE A 334 -7.75 -16.59 7.74
N GLN A 335 -8.18 -17.26 6.69
CA GLN A 335 -7.56 -17.24 5.36
C GLN A 335 -8.17 -16.11 4.48
N GLY A 336 -7.93 -16.16 3.18
CA GLY A 336 -8.47 -15.23 2.18
C GLY A 336 -7.43 -14.23 1.67
N ILE A 337 -6.27 -14.17 2.29
CA ILE A 337 -5.12 -13.34 1.90
C ILE A 337 -3.82 -14.09 2.18
N PRO A 338 -2.68 -13.66 1.59
CA PRO A 338 -1.39 -14.29 1.85
C PRO A 338 -0.97 -14.29 3.33
N ASN A 339 -1.30 -13.22 4.07
CA ASN A 339 -1.02 -13.06 5.50
C ASN A 339 -2.25 -13.45 6.31
N GLN A 340 -2.17 -14.56 6.99
CA GLN A 340 -3.29 -15.16 7.71
C GLN A 340 -3.31 -14.70 9.17
N SER A 341 -4.48 -14.69 9.77
CA SER A 341 -4.64 -14.47 11.20
C SER A 341 -5.23 -15.72 11.85
N MET A 342 -4.97 -15.93 13.13
CA MET A 342 -5.65 -16.99 13.88
C MET A 342 -6.46 -16.36 15.03
N ILE A 343 -7.67 -16.88 15.24
CA ILE A 343 -8.51 -16.55 16.39
C ILE A 343 -8.42 -17.70 17.38
N VAL A 344 -8.08 -17.39 18.64
CA VAL A 344 -8.16 -18.34 19.74
C VAL A 344 -9.29 -17.92 20.66
N GLU A 345 -10.29 -18.79 20.76
CA GLU A 345 -11.45 -18.60 21.64
C GLU A 345 -11.10 -19.06 23.05
N GLN A 346 -10.98 -18.12 23.96
CA GLN A 346 -10.86 -18.35 25.40
C GLN A 346 -12.24 -18.39 26.07
N GLN A 347 -12.32 -18.83 27.33
CA GLN A 347 -13.57 -18.76 28.09
C GLN A 347 -14.07 -17.33 28.17
N ASP A 348 -13.19 -16.38 28.52
CA ASP A 348 -13.56 -15.01 28.89
C ASP A 348 -13.29 -14.01 27.75
N GLY A 349 -12.91 -14.46 26.56
CA GLY A 349 -12.66 -13.55 25.43
C GLY A 349 -11.95 -14.19 24.26
N ILE A 350 -11.39 -13.34 23.42
CA ILE A 350 -10.73 -13.71 22.16
C ILE A 350 -9.30 -13.21 22.18
N VAL A 351 -8.35 -14.07 21.73
CA VAL A 351 -7.01 -13.68 21.33
C VAL A 351 -6.94 -13.65 19.81
N VAL A 352 -6.52 -12.53 19.23
CA VAL A 352 -6.23 -12.40 17.80
C VAL A 352 -4.73 -12.55 17.59
N VAL A 353 -4.33 -13.57 16.89
CA VAL A 353 -2.95 -13.80 16.47
C VAL A 353 -2.80 -13.28 15.05
N GLU A 354 -1.87 -12.38 14.82
CA GLU A 354 -1.68 -11.56 13.62
C GLU A 354 -2.79 -10.50 13.43
N GLY A 355 -2.50 -9.29 13.87
CA GLY A 355 -3.20 -8.10 13.42
C GLY A 355 -2.66 -7.68 12.04
N ALA A 356 -2.86 -8.52 11.03
CA ALA A 356 -2.16 -8.46 9.76
C ALA A 356 -2.56 -7.29 8.86
N LEU A 357 -1.66 -6.84 8.03
CA LEU A 357 -1.77 -5.94 6.88
C LEU A 357 -2.21 -4.50 7.18
N SER A 358 -3.47 -4.26 7.56
CA SER A 358 -4.02 -2.91 7.57
C SER A 358 -5.29 -2.78 8.41
N SER A 359 -5.63 -1.54 8.75
CA SER A 359 -6.85 -1.24 9.49
C SER A 359 -8.14 -1.79 8.86
N PRO A 360 -8.39 -1.74 7.52
CA PRO A 360 -9.56 -2.38 6.93
C PRO A 360 -9.61 -3.90 7.08
N ARG A 361 -8.46 -4.58 7.03
CA ARG A 361 -8.38 -6.02 7.32
C ARG A 361 -8.81 -6.30 8.75
N ALA A 362 -8.30 -5.52 9.69
CA ALA A 362 -8.67 -5.61 11.10
C ALA A 362 -10.17 -5.38 11.32
N GLU A 363 -10.75 -4.36 10.68
CA GLU A 363 -12.20 -4.08 10.79
C GLU A 363 -13.06 -5.24 10.26
N ALA A 364 -12.66 -5.87 9.14
CA ALA A 364 -13.34 -7.05 8.62
C ALA A 364 -13.26 -8.23 9.60
N LEU A 365 -12.09 -8.43 10.24
CA LEU A 365 -11.88 -9.47 11.24
C LEU A 365 -12.67 -9.18 12.53
N ILE A 366 -12.68 -7.94 13.00
CA ILE A 366 -13.51 -7.49 14.13
C ILE A 366 -15.00 -7.76 13.86
N ALA A 367 -15.48 -7.43 12.65
CA ALA A 367 -16.87 -7.69 12.27
C ALA A 367 -17.19 -9.20 12.25
N TYR A 368 -16.27 -10.03 11.79
CA TYR A 368 -16.40 -11.48 11.84
C TYR A 368 -16.45 -11.97 13.30
N ILE A 369 -15.50 -11.57 14.15
CA ILE A 369 -15.43 -11.98 15.56
C ILE A 369 -16.72 -11.60 16.30
N ARG A 370 -17.22 -10.38 16.12
CA ARG A 370 -18.47 -9.93 16.76
C ARG A 370 -19.70 -10.73 16.35
N ARG A 371 -19.75 -11.21 15.10
CA ARG A 371 -20.86 -12.07 14.65
C ARG A 371 -20.73 -13.49 15.19
N SER A 372 -19.51 -14.04 15.21
CA SER A 372 -19.27 -15.43 15.60
C SER A 372 -19.20 -15.63 17.12
N PHE A 373 -18.78 -14.58 17.85
CA PHE A 373 -18.58 -14.60 19.30
C PHE A 373 -19.17 -13.34 19.96
N PRO A 374 -20.51 -13.13 19.88
CA PRO A 374 -21.13 -11.84 20.22
C PRO A 374 -20.91 -11.38 21.67
N ASN A 375 -20.68 -12.32 22.59
CA ASN A 375 -20.54 -12.03 24.04
C ASN A 375 -19.08 -12.08 24.52
N LYS A 376 -18.11 -12.19 23.61
CA LYS A 376 -16.69 -12.30 23.97
C LYS A 376 -15.92 -11.07 23.54
N PRO A 377 -15.32 -10.31 24.49
CA PRO A 377 -14.42 -9.20 24.14
C PRO A 377 -13.15 -9.72 23.48
N ILE A 378 -12.56 -8.92 22.59
CA ILE A 378 -11.20 -9.16 22.10
C ILE A 378 -10.24 -8.66 23.18
N ARG A 379 -9.59 -9.58 23.89
CA ARG A 379 -8.72 -9.27 25.03
C ARG A 379 -7.28 -8.98 24.62
N TYR A 380 -6.79 -9.68 23.62
CA TYR A 380 -5.41 -9.57 23.18
C TYR A 380 -5.30 -9.56 21.65
N VAL A 381 -4.29 -8.85 21.17
CA VAL A 381 -3.87 -8.89 19.77
C VAL A 381 -2.35 -8.99 19.71
N THR A 382 -1.82 -9.83 18.83
CA THR A 382 -0.37 -9.93 18.62
C THR A 382 -0.04 -9.85 17.13
N GLY A 383 1.16 -9.34 16.80
CA GLY A 383 1.83 -9.63 15.53
C GLY A 383 2.94 -10.64 15.82
N SER A 384 3.15 -11.61 14.95
CA SER A 384 4.27 -12.55 15.13
C SER A 384 5.63 -11.85 15.07
N HIS A 385 5.71 -10.72 14.39
CA HIS A 385 6.85 -9.79 14.39
C HIS A 385 6.42 -8.41 13.92
N HIS A 386 7.38 -7.48 13.78
CA HIS A 386 7.09 -6.05 13.56
C HIS A 386 6.78 -5.67 12.11
N HIS A 387 6.94 -6.55 11.12
CA HIS A 387 6.65 -6.23 9.73
C HIS A 387 5.18 -5.88 9.51
N ALA A 388 4.92 -4.96 8.59
CA ALA A 388 3.58 -4.38 8.42
C ALA A 388 2.55 -5.41 7.94
N ASP A 389 2.96 -6.40 7.18
CA ASP A 389 2.09 -7.48 6.72
C ASP A 389 1.62 -8.41 7.86
N HIS A 390 2.30 -8.43 9.01
CA HIS A 390 1.94 -9.17 10.22
C HIS A 390 1.33 -8.30 11.32
N SER A 391 1.58 -7.00 11.32
CA SER A 391 1.23 -6.11 12.43
C SER A 391 0.46 -4.84 12.05
N GLY A 392 0.39 -4.49 10.77
CA GLY A 392 -0.18 -3.23 10.30
C GLY A 392 -1.68 -3.02 10.61
N GLY A 393 -2.39 -4.09 10.95
CA GLY A 393 -3.79 -4.03 11.38
C GLY A 393 -4.01 -4.07 12.89
N MET A 394 -2.99 -3.95 13.75
CA MET A 394 -3.17 -4.05 15.21
C MET A 394 -3.94 -2.86 15.83
N ARG A 395 -3.81 -1.66 15.27
CA ARG A 395 -4.37 -0.42 15.83
C ARG A 395 -5.90 -0.45 16.10
N PRO A 396 -6.78 -0.95 15.21
CA PRO A 396 -8.22 -1.05 15.50
C PRO A 396 -8.56 -1.97 16.68
N PHE A 397 -7.78 -3.02 16.93
CA PHE A 397 -7.99 -3.89 18.10
C PHE A 397 -7.61 -3.17 19.40
N VAL A 398 -6.49 -2.44 19.41
CA VAL A 398 -6.09 -1.60 20.55
C VAL A 398 -7.15 -0.57 20.88
N ALA A 399 -7.76 0.05 19.87
CA ALA A 399 -8.86 0.99 20.05
C ALA A 399 -10.13 0.37 20.71
N LEU A 400 -10.28 -0.95 20.63
CA LEU A 400 -11.35 -1.71 21.30
C LEU A 400 -10.96 -2.18 22.72
N GLY A 401 -9.77 -1.80 23.20
CA GLY A 401 -9.26 -2.19 24.50
C GLY A 401 -8.49 -3.53 24.50
N ALA A 402 -8.23 -4.12 23.34
CA ALA A 402 -7.38 -5.30 23.27
C ALA A 402 -5.94 -4.94 23.67
N ARG A 403 -5.35 -5.75 24.54
CA ARG A 403 -3.96 -5.57 24.98
C ARG A 403 -3.01 -6.09 23.88
N PRO A 404 -2.13 -5.24 23.30
CA PRO A 404 -1.13 -5.72 22.35
C PRO A 404 -0.05 -6.53 23.05
N VAL A 405 0.31 -7.67 22.45
CA VAL A 405 1.36 -8.58 22.94
C VAL A 405 2.42 -8.69 21.86
N VAL A 406 3.65 -8.25 22.17
CA VAL A 406 4.73 -8.14 21.20
C VAL A 406 6.06 -8.53 21.83
N HIS A 407 7.06 -8.87 21.03
CA HIS A 407 8.42 -9.08 21.54
C HIS A 407 8.91 -7.83 22.29
N GLU A 408 9.58 -7.99 23.43
CA GLU A 408 10.01 -6.86 24.28
C GLU A 408 10.88 -5.82 23.54
N VAL A 409 11.75 -6.28 22.62
CA VAL A 409 12.60 -5.40 21.79
C VAL A 409 11.76 -4.48 20.87
N ALA A 410 10.55 -4.88 20.50
CA ALA A 410 9.67 -4.10 19.66
C ALA A 410 8.80 -3.10 20.43
N ILE A 411 8.81 -3.08 21.76
CA ILE A 411 7.98 -2.16 22.57
C ILE A 411 8.15 -0.69 22.16
N PRO A 412 9.37 -0.15 22.02
CA PRO A 412 9.53 1.26 21.61
C PRO A 412 8.96 1.57 20.21
N PHE A 413 9.01 0.59 19.29
CA PHE A 413 8.39 0.70 17.97
C PHE A 413 6.87 0.78 18.10
N TYR A 414 6.24 -0.13 18.81
CA TYR A 414 4.79 -0.15 18.97
C TYR A 414 4.24 0.98 19.83
N GLN A 415 5.03 1.50 20.79
CA GLN A 415 4.68 2.72 21.50
C GLN A 415 4.51 3.91 20.53
N ARG A 416 5.35 4.02 19.49
CA ARG A 416 5.19 5.03 18.44
C ARG A 416 3.98 4.72 17.56
N VAL A 417 3.79 3.46 17.12
CA VAL A 417 2.65 3.04 16.28
C VAL A 417 1.31 3.36 16.96
N PHE A 418 1.16 2.99 18.22
CA PHE A 418 -0.10 3.20 18.96
C PHE A 418 -0.24 4.60 19.53
N GLY A 419 0.86 5.29 19.82
CA GLY A 419 0.87 6.68 20.28
C GLY A 419 0.56 7.69 19.17
N ASN A 420 0.73 7.33 17.89
CA ASN A 420 0.36 8.19 16.78
C ASN A 420 -1.16 8.14 16.53
N LYS A 421 -1.88 9.16 17.04
CA LYS A 421 -3.33 9.35 16.89
C LYS A 421 -3.67 10.58 16.05
N SER A 422 -2.77 11.01 15.16
CA SER A 422 -2.89 12.27 14.43
C SER A 422 -3.06 12.12 12.91
N SER A 423 -3.38 10.93 12.42
CA SER A 423 -3.57 10.70 10.98
C SER A 423 -4.71 11.55 10.43
N ARG A 424 -4.44 12.28 9.33
CA ARG A 424 -5.41 13.13 8.62
C ARG A 424 -5.84 12.48 7.31
N LEU A 425 -4.92 11.75 6.66
CA LEU A 425 -5.14 11.19 5.32
C LEU A 425 -6.00 9.94 5.37
N LEU A 426 -5.69 9.03 6.26
CA LEU A 426 -6.51 7.84 6.53
C LEU A 426 -6.59 7.65 8.04
N ARG A 427 -7.73 8.02 8.60
CA ARG A 427 -8.02 7.78 10.00
C ARG A 427 -8.49 6.35 10.21
N ASP A 428 -7.96 5.72 11.24
CA ASP A 428 -8.48 4.46 11.76
C ASP A 428 -9.24 4.69 13.09
N ARG A 429 -9.66 3.59 13.69
CA ARG A 429 -10.41 3.63 14.96
C ARG A 429 -9.58 4.20 16.11
N LEU A 430 -8.26 3.95 16.14
CA LEU A 430 -7.39 4.43 17.22
C LEU A 430 -7.17 5.94 17.14
N ASP A 431 -7.18 6.55 15.96
CA ASP A 431 -7.06 8.01 15.78
C ASP A 431 -8.22 8.80 16.45
N THR A 432 -9.33 8.12 16.74
CA THR A 432 -10.53 8.72 17.36
C THR A 432 -10.86 8.13 18.73
N SER A 433 -9.96 7.32 19.28
CA SER A 433 -10.11 6.61 20.54
C SER A 433 -9.24 7.23 21.63
N ASP A 434 -9.75 7.25 22.85
CA ASP A 434 -8.96 7.58 24.06
C ASP A 434 -8.16 6.39 24.59
N ALA A 435 -8.28 5.20 23.97
CA ALA A 435 -7.62 3.98 24.42
C ALA A 435 -6.09 4.13 24.41
N ASP A 436 -5.46 3.79 25.51
CA ASP A 436 -4.01 3.68 25.62
C ASP A 436 -3.56 2.23 25.42
N ALA A 437 -2.46 2.06 24.71
CA ALA A 437 -1.88 0.75 24.48
C ALA A 437 -1.11 0.27 25.73
N ASN A 438 -1.73 -0.63 26.50
CA ASN A 438 -1.05 -1.33 27.59
C ASN A 438 -0.27 -2.53 27.01
N ILE A 439 0.93 -2.27 26.45
CA ILE A 439 1.73 -3.28 25.74
C ILE A 439 2.26 -4.32 26.70
N LEU A 440 2.08 -5.60 26.39
CA LEU A 440 2.71 -6.74 27.06
C LEU A 440 3.92 -7.22 26.25
N GLY A 441 5.10 -7.19 26.86
CA GLY A 441 6.34 -7.69 26.26
C GLY A 441 6.49 -9.20 26.44
N VAL A 442 6.88 -9.87 25.35
CA VAL A 442 7.37 -11.24 25.38
C VAL A 442 8.89 -11.17 25.51
N PRO A 443 9.49 -11.65 26.60
CA PRO A 443 10.94 -11.58 26.81
C PRO A 443 11.69 -12.47 25.83
N ALA A 444 12.96 -12.15 25.60
CA ALA A 444 13.84 -12.93 24.71
C ALA A 444 14.03 -14.38 25.17
N THR A 445 13.76 -14.69 26.43
CA THR A 445 13.80 -16.02 27.00
C THR A 445 12.61 -16.26 27.92
N GLY A 446 12.10 -17.48 27.95
CA GLY A 446 10.94 -17.86 28.75
C GLY A 446 9.63 -17.76 28.01
N ILE A 447 8.54 -18.03 28.71
CA ILE A 447 7.19 -18.12 28.15
C ILE A 447 6.29 -17.14 28.89
N VAL A 448 5.56 -16.31 28.12
CA VAL A 448 4.47 -15.50 28.63
C VAL A 448 3.16 -16.27 28.45
N THR A 449 2.38 -16.40 29.50
CA THR A 449 1.06 -17.05 29.44
C THR A 449 -0.05 -15.98 29.56
N LEU A 450 -0.96 -15.96 28.58
CA LEU A 450 -2.22 -15.26 28.67
C LEU A 450 -3.20 -16.17 29.39
N PRO A 451 -3.56 -15.85 30.64
CA PRO A 451 -4.32 -16.78 31.48
C PRO A 451 -5.77 -16.91 31.02
N ASP A 452 -6.28 -18.13 31.07
CA ASP A 452 -7.69 -18.45 30.84
C ASP A 452 -7.99 -19.85 31.43
N PRO A 453 -9.13 -20.04 32.11
CA PRO A 453 -9.45 -21.35 32.73
C PRO A 453 -9.61 -22.47 31.71
N LEU A 454 -10.11 -22.16 30.52
CA LEU A 454 -10.38 -23.14 29.46
C LEU A 454 -9.19 -23.32 28.52
N ARG A 455 -8.62 -22.19 28.05
CA ARG A 455 -7.62 -22.20 26.98
C ARG A 455 -6.56 -21.11 27.19
N PRO A 456 -5.60 -21.35 28.08
CA PRO A 456 -4.45 -20.46 28.19
C PRO A 456 -3.67 -20.44 26.87
N VAL A 457 -3.11 -19.28 26.52
CA VAL A 457 -2.27 -19.09 25.33
C VAL A 457 -0.87 -18.72 25.77
N GLN A 458 0.12 -19.40 25.23
CA GLN A 458 1.53 -19.18 25.52
C GLN A 458 2.23 -18.48 24.37
N LEU A 459 3.08 -17.51 24.69
CA LEU A 459 3.90 -16.80 23.71
C LEU A 459 5.37 -16.91 24.13
N LEU A 460 6.22 -17.17 23.14
CA LEU A 460 7.65 -17.28 23.34
C LEU A 460 8.41 -16.65 22.17
N ALA A 461 9.54 -16.04 22.46
CA ALA A 461 10.39 -15.46 21.44
C ALA A 461 11.12 -16.54 20.64
N GLU A 462 11.31 -16.30 19.35
CA GLU A 462 12.13 -17.12 18.47
C GLU A 462 13.22 -16.27 17.83
N ARG A 463 14.45 -16.74 17.84
CA ARG A 463 15.57 -16.09 17.16
C ARG A 463 15.56 -16.45 15.68
N THR A 464 15.35 -15.46 14.83
CA THR A 464 15.39 -15.63 13.37
C THR A 464 16.24 -14.54 12.74
N GLU A 465 16.83 -14.84 11.56
CA GLU A 465 17.52 -13.83 10.76
C GLU A 465 16.54 -12.86 10.11
N HIS A 466 15.29 -13.31 9.89
CA HIS A 466 14.24 -12.51 9.26
C HIS A 466 13.83 -11.32 10.13
N ALA A 467 13.52 -11.55 11.41
CA ALA A 467 13.15 -10.49 12.35
C ALA A 467 13.56 -10.83 13.80
N SER A 468 14.28 -9.89 14.45
CA SER A 468 14.68 -10.03 15.86
C SER A 468 13.51 -9.99 16.85
N THR A 469 12.31 -9.73 16.36
CA THR A 469 11.08 -9.56 17.14
C THR A 469 10.09 -10.70 16.97
N THR A 470 10.55 -11.85 16.47
CA THR A 470 9.69 -13.01 16.20
C THR A 470 9.15 -13.60 17.49
N VAL A 471 7.84 -13.85 17.50
CA VAL A 471 7.07 -14.47 18.58
C VAL A 471 6.26 -15.62 18.03
N LEU A 472 6.41 -16.79 18.63
CA LEU A 472 5.55 -17.95 18.41
C LEU A 472 4.36 -17.89 19.35
N VAL A 473 3.19 -18.38 18.92
CA VAL A 473 1.98 -18.44 19.76
C VAL A 473 1.52 -19.88 19.86
N PHE A 474 1.51 -20.42 21.08
CA PHE A 474 1.17 -21.80 21.36
C PHE A 474 -0.12 -21.93 22.17
N VAL A 475 -1.00 -22.82 21.76
CA VAL A 475 -2.25 -23.17 22.47
C VAL A 475 -2.07 -24.58 23.03
N PRO A 476 -1.64 -24.73 24.29
CA PRO A 476 -1.18 -26.02 24.85
C PRO A 476 -2.27 -27.10 24.83
N ARG A 477 -3.51 -26.73 25.12
CA ARG A 477 -4.63 -27.65 25.24
C ARG A 477 -4.86 -28.45 23.94
N GLU A 478 -4.77 -27.78 22.79
CA GLU A 478 -5.01 -28.39 21.48
C GLU A 478 -3.71 -28.69 20.72
N GLY A 479 -2.58 -28.31 21.27
CA GLY A 479 -1.28 -28.49 20.64
C GLY A 479 -1.12 -27.67 19.35
N VAL A 480 -1.75 -26.49 19.25
CA VAL A 480 -1.67 -25.63 18.07
C VAL A 480 -0.54 -24.62 18.24
N LEU A 481 0.44 -24.66 17.35
CA LEU A 481 1.54 -23.70 17.29
C LEU A 481 1.38 -22.81 16.06
N PHE A 482 1.22 -21.51 16.27
CA PHE A 482 1.23 -20.50 15.20
C PHE A 482 2.65 -19.96 15.04
N VAL A 483 3.12 -19.95 13.78
CA VAL A 483 4.42 -19.44 13.35
C VAL A 483 4.24 -18.32 12.33
N ASN A 484 5.21 -17.41 12.22
CA ASN A 484 5.11 -16.27 11.29
C ASN A 484 5.01 -16.67 9.80
N GLY A 485 5.47 -17.83 9.43
CA GLY A 485 5.52 -18.30 8.06
C GLY A 485 6.85 -18.01 7.36
N ASP A 486 7.59 -16.97 7.74
CA ASP A 486 8.91 -16.65 7.18
C ASP A 486 10.00 -17.55 7.76
N THR A 487 9.87 -17.97 9.01
CA THR A 487 10.72 -18.98 9.62
C THR A 487 10.45 -20.36 9.02
N TYR A 488 9.18 -20.72 8.90
CA TYR A 488 8.69 -21.91 8.22
C TYR A 488 7.32 -21.66 7.62
N THR A 489 7.21 -21.83 6.32
CA THR A 489 5.93 -21.77 5.61
C THR A 489 5.31 -23.18 5.58
N PRO A 490 4.25 -23.47 6.37
CA PRO A 490 3.65 -24.80 6.39
C PRO A 490 3.18 -25.25 5.01
N GLY A 491 3.66 -26.46 4.61
CA GLY A 491 3.42 -27.01 3.29
C GLY A 491 4.53 -26.75 2.26
N ALA A 492 5.49 -25.87 2.57
CA ALA A 492 6.70 -25.70 1.78
C ALA A 492 7.83 -26.66 2.23
N PRO A 493 8.87 -26.87 1.41
CA PRO A 493 10.07 -27.61 1.81
C PRO A 493 10.71 -26.98 3.05
N ALA A 494 11.18 -27.82 3.96
CA ALA A 494 11.85 -27.35 5.17
C ALA A 494 13.25 -26.78 4.84
N GLY A 495 13.55 -25.60 5.38
CA GLY A 495 14.81 -24.90 5.28
C GLY A 495 15.49 -24.71 6.65
N PRO A 496 16.54 -23.86 6.75
CA PRO A 496 17.22 -23.58 8.02
C PRO A 496 16.28 -23.09 9.12
N GLY A 497 15.32 -22.20 8.80
CA GLY A 497 14.33 -21.71 9.76
C GLY A 497 13.46 -22.81 10.35
N ALA A 498 13.06 -23.82 9.55
CA ALA A 498 12.31 -24.96 10.07
C ALA A 498 13.11 -25.77 11.10
N ARG A 499 14.43 -25.87 10.94
CA ARG A 499 15.29 -26.52 11.93
C ARG A 499 15.37 -25.73 13.23
N THR A 500 15.47 -24.41 13.14
CA THR A 500 15.42 -23.51 14.31
C THR A 500 14.10 -23.66 15.04
N LEU A 501 12.98 -23.72 14.31
CA LEU A 501 11.65 -23.95 14.87
C LEU A 501 11.59 -25.30 15.63
N ASP A 502 12.10 -26.40 15.05
CA ASP A 502 12.12 -27.70 15.71
C ASP A 502 12.96 -27.68 16.99
N GLN A 503 14.12 -27.01 16.97
CA GLN A 503 14.94 -26.81 18.16
C GLN A 503 14.19 -26.06 19.25
N THR A 504 13.47 -24.98 18.87
CA THR A 504 12.66 -24.17 19.78
C THR A 504 11.53 -25.00 20.40
N ILE A 505 10.82 -25.81 19.60
CA ILE A 505 9.77 -26.72 20.07
C ILE A 505 10.32 -27.69 21.10
N ARG A 506 11.45 -28.35 20.83
CA ARG A 506 12.08 -29.33 21.71
C ARG A 506 12.63 -28.69 22.98
N ALA A 507 13.34 -27.57 22.86
CA ALA A 507 13.94 -26.86 24.00
C ALA A 507 12.92 -26.38 25.02
N ASN A 508 11.70 -26.08 24.57
CA ASN A 508 10.60 -25.62 25.43
C ASN A 508 9.58 -26.72 25.76
N ASN A 509 9.85 -27.98 25.37
CA ASN A 509 8.97 -29.15 25.59
C ASN A 509 7.52 -28.89 25.12
N LEU A 510 7.33 -28.23 23.97
CA LEU A 510 6.00 -27.93 23.47
C LEU A 510 5.35 -29.18 22.85
N ALA A 511 4.19 -29.58 23.38
CA ALA A 511 3.42 -30.72 22.86
C ALA A 511 2.62 -30.31 21.61
N VAL A 512 3.32 -30.13 20.50
CA VAL A 512 2.73 -29.64 19.23
C VAL A 512 2.02 -30.75 18.48
N SER A 513 0.80 -30.52 18.07
CA SER A 513 0.01 -31.37 17.17
C SER A 513 -0.12 -30.75 15.77
N TRP A 514 -0.29 -29.43 15.73
CA TRP A 514 -0.52 -28.67 14.51
C TRP A 514 0.39 -27.44 14.43
N ILE A 515 0.97 -27.20 13.25
CA ILE A 515 1.69 -25.97 12.94
C ILE A 515 0.85 -25.17 11.94
N VAL A 516 0.59 -23.91 12.29
CA VAL A 516 -0.24 -22.95 11.54
C VAL A 516 0.64 -21.78 11.14
N GLY A 517 0.65 -21.41 9.87
CA GLY A 517 1.48 -20.32 9.38
C GLY A 517 0.75 -18.99 9.26
N GLY A 518 1.42 -17.89 9.56
CA GLY A 518 1.03 -16.56 9.09
C GLY A 518 1.07 -16.50 7.56
N HIS A 519 2.01 -17.21 6.95
CA HIS A 519 2.01 -17.59 5.53
C HIS A 519 1.86 -19.10 5.39
N GLY A 520 1.37 -19.56 4.23
CA GLY A 520 1.20 -20.98 3.93
C GLY A 520 -0.09 -21.56 4.48
N GLY A 521 -0.03 -22.73 5.08
CA GLY A 521 -1.23 -23.46 5.47
C GLY A 521 -1.20 -23.97 6.91
N VAL A 522 -1.76 -25.16 7.08
CA VAL A 522 -1.77 -25.93 8.33
C VAL A 522 -1.22 -27.33 8.01
N VAL A 523 -0.24 -27.74 8.79
CA VAL A 523 0.31 -29.10 8.72
C VAL A 523 0.29 -29.75 10.11
N SER A 524 0.20 -31.08 10.15
CA SER A 524 0.44 -31.79 11.41
C SER A 524 1.92 -31.76 11.79
N TYR A 525 2.22 -31.90 13.07
CA TYR A 525 3.61 -31.99 13.53
C TYR A 525 4.36 -33.18 12.88
N ALA A 526 3.65 -34.29 12.62
CA ALA A 526 4.22 -35.44 11.91
C ALA A 526 4.63 -35.07 10.47
N GLN A 527 3.80 -34.34 9.75
CA GLN A 527 4.14 -33.83 8.39
C GLN A 527 5.34 -32.86 8.42
N PHE A 528 5.42 -32.01 9.44
CA PHE A 528 6.57 -31.14 9.64
C PHE A 528 7.87 -31.93 9.88
N GLN A 529 7.83 -32.94 10.72
CA GLN A 529 8.99 -33.84 10.98
C GLN A 529 9.41 -34.59 9.70
N GLN A 530 8.45 -35.03 8.89
CA GLN A 530 8.74 -35.63 7.58
C GLN A 530 9.44 -34.63 6.64
N ALA A 531 8.97 -33.39 6.60
CA ALA A 531 9.60 -32.34 5.79
C ALA A 531 11.03 -32.04 6.23
N LEU A 532 11.31 -32.05 7.54
CA LEU A 532 12.66 -31.90 8.09
C LEU A 532 13.58 -33.05 7.71
N ALA A 533 13.07 -34.29 7.71
CA ALA A 533 13.86 -35.48 7.41
C ALA A 533 14.34 -35.55 5.95
N VAL A 534 13.59 -34.96 5.00
CA VAL A 534 13.94 -34.93 3.57
C VAL A 534 14.69 -33.66 3.18
N ALA A 535 14.81 -32.67 4.07
CA ALA A 535 15.53 -31.43 3.79
C ALA A 535 17.05 -31.70 3.70
N PRO A 536 17.74 -31.13 2.69
CA PRO A 536 19.20 -31.28 2.59
C PRO A 536 19.89 -30.81 3.89
N ALA A 537 20.93 -31.51 4.31
CA ALA A 537 21.78 -31.05 5.40
C ALA A 537 22.39 -29.68 4.97
N SER A 538 22.22 -28.68 5.80
CA SER A 538 22.74 -27.30 5.54
C SER A 538 24.25 -27.26 5.76
#